data_7e43b23645e74f271dc3db1ab1743ceb
#
_entry.id   7e43b23645e74f271dc3db1ab1743ceb
#
_cell.length_a   1.000
_cell.length_b   1.000
_cell.length_c   1.000
_cell.angle_alpha   90.00
_cell.angle_beta   90.00
_cell.angle_gamma   90.00
#
_symmetry.space_group_name_H-M   'P 1'
#
loop_
_entity.id
_entity.type
_entity.pdbx_description
1 polymer ?
#
loop_
_entity_poly.entity_id
_entity_poly.type
_entity_poly.pdbx_seq_one_letter_code
_entity_poly.pdbx_strand_id
1 'polypeptide(L)'
;MNILILGIGNILFQDEGIGAHFVHYLDEKYTFKSKKSKVTIIDGGTLAQRLIPEIIKYDEVIIIDCIDANNAKAGDVYFFDYNAMPNCVNWQGSAHEVEMLQTLKMIDMNQDLPFTKILGIIPKRVADDTTFELSEEIQSSIITMENSIKNYLKLFDVEMYVKKMDTYIANIAEISYKRDIINGPYL
;
A
#
# COMPACT_ATOMS: atom_id res chain seq x y z
N MET A 1 -15.24 11.33 8.35
CA MET A 1 -14.37 11.21 7.19
C MET A 1 -14.07 9.74 6.96
N ASN A 2 -14.14 9.26 5.72
CA ASN A 2 -13.84 7.88 5.36
C ASN A 2 -12.46 7.84 4.71
N ILE A 3 -11.55 7.06 5.28
CA ILE A 3 -10.15 6.95 4.84
C ILE A 3 -9.92 5.52 4.36
N LEU A 4 -9.41 5.36 3.15
CA LEU A 4 -8.98 4.08 2.60
C LEU A 4 -7.45 3.96 2.69
N ILE A 5 -6.97 2.82 3.18
CA ILE A 5 -5.59 2.37 3.02
C ILE A 5 -5.61 1.20 2.05
N LEU A 6 -5.07 1.42 0.87
CA LEU A 6 -5.13 0.49 -0.25
C LEU A 6 -3.73 -0.03 -0.58
N GLY A 7 -3.51 -1.32 -0.42
CA GLY A 7 -2.26 -1.97 -0.84
C GLY A 7 -2.36 -2.50 -2.25
N ILE A 8 -1.38 -2.16 -3.08
CA ILE A 8 -1.26 -2.66 -4.45
C ILE A 8 0.04 -3.46 -4.55
N GLY A 9 0.03 -4.53 -5.30
CA GLY A 9 1.24 -5.29 -5.55
C GLY A 9 1.00 -6.74 -5.93
N ASN A 10 1.99 -7.34 -6.55
CA ASN A 10 1.96 -8.74 -6.95
C ASN A 10 2.74 -9.61 -5.96
N ILE A 11 2.03 -10.34 -5.12
CA ILE A 11 2.61 -11.20 -4.08
C ILE A 11 3.49 -12.35 -4.61
N LEU A 12 3.43 -12.64 -5.92
CA LEU A 12 4.26 -13.68 -6.55
C LEU A 12 5.69 -13.23 -6.82
N PHE A 13 5.95 -11.92 -6.82
CA PHE A 13 7.23 -11.34 -7.21
C PHE A 13 7.89 -10.57 -6.06
N GLN A 14 8.22 -11.27 -4.98
CA GLN A 14 9.00 -10.76 -3.87
C GLN A 14 8.52 -9.38 -3.37
N ASP A 15 9.38 -8.37 -3.48
CA ASP A 15 9.13 -7.01 -2.98
C ASP A 15 7.98 -6.30 -3.68
N GLU A 16 7.63 -6.69 -4.91
CA GLU A 16 6.46 -6.14 -5.61
C GLU A 16 5.12 -6.43 -4.91
N GLY A 17 5.11 -7.41 -4.00
CA GLY A 17 3.97 -7.72 -3.15
C GLY A 17 3.83 -6.84 -1.91
N ILE A 18 4.76 -5.92 -1.65
CA ILE A 18 4.83 -5.21 -0.37
C ILE A 18 3.55 -4.43 -0.04
N GLY A 19 2.91 -3.79 -1.01
CA GLY A 19 1.66 -3.05 -0.75
C GLY A 19 0.57 -3.96 -0.21
N ALA A 20 0.34 -5.11 -0.86
CA ALA A 20 -0.60 -6.13 -0.40
C ALA A 20 -0.21 -6.70 0.98
N HIS A 21 1.07 -7.04 1.18
CA HIS A 21 1.55 -7.56 2.46
C HIS A 21 1.44 -6.53 3.59
N PHE A 22 1.73 -5.27 3.32
CA PHE A 22 1.75 -4.23 4.33
C PHE A 22 0.34 -3.87 4.83
N VAL A 23 -0.67 -3.89 3.98
CA VAL A 23 -2.06 -3.67 4.44
C VAL A 23 -2.54 -4.80 5.34
N HIS A 24 -2.21 -6.05 5.04
CA HIS A 24 -2.49 -7.18 5.94
C HIS A 24 -1.72 -7.08 7.26
N TYR A 25 -0.47 -6.63 7.20
CA TYR A 25 0.35 -6.38 8.38
C TYR A 25 -0.27 -5.30 9.28
N LEU A 26 -0.72 -4.18 8.69
CA LEU A 26 -1.39 -3.13 9.43
C LEU A 26 -2.69 -3.62 10.06
N ASP A 27 -3.50 -4.36 9.31
CA ASP A 27 -4.75 -4.91 9.79
C ASP A 27 -4.53 -5.92 10.92
N GLU A 28 -3.51 -6.77 10.85
CA GLU A 28 -3.22 -7.75 11.90
C GLU A 28 -2.62 -7.09 13.15
N LYS A 29 -1.74 -6.10 12.99
CA LYS A 29 -0.99 -5.48 14.08
C LYS A 29 -1.75 -4.38 14.82
N TYR A 30 -2.61 -3.63 14.13
CA TYR A 30 -3.20 -2.40 14.68
C TYR A 30 -4.73 -2.40 14.71
N THR A 31 -5.25 -1.62 15.66
CA THR A 31 -6.64 -1.15 15.68
C THR A 31 -6.61 0.36 15.48
N PHE A 32 -7.43 0.85 14.57
CA PHE A 32 -7.59 2.27 14.27
C PHE A 32 -8.79 2.83 15.04
N LYS A 33 -8.58 3.89 15.81
CA LYS A 33 -9.64 4.52 16.61
C LYS A 33 -9.74 6.00 16.32
N SER A 34 -10.95 6.46 16.07
CA SER A 34 -11.29 7.87 15.92
C SER A 34 -12.75 8.08 16.28
N LYS A 35 -13.10 9.30 16.72
CA LYS A 35 -14.51 9.71 16.94
C LYS A 35 -15.14 10.30 15.66
N LYS A 36 -14.32 10.72 14.70
CA LYS A 36 -14.77 11.49 13.53
C LYS A 36 -14.46 10.80 12.21
N SER A 37 -13.54 9.86 12.21
CA SER A 37 -13.04 9.22 10.98
C SER A 37 -13.14 7.70 11.06
N LYS A 38 -13.34 7.07 9.92
CA LYS A 38 -13.34 5.61 9.78
C LYS A 38 -12.21 5.24 8.82
N VAL A 39 -11.36 4.31 9.23
CA VAL A 39 -10.31 3.71 8.38
C VAL A 39 -10.80 2.37 7.86
N THR A 40 -10.64 2.16 6.58
CA THR A 40 -10.85 0.88 5.90
C THR A 40 -9.54 0.46 5.27
N ILE A 41 -9.20 -0.81 5.35
CA ILE A 41 -8.00 -1.39 4.78
C ILE A 41 -8.41 -2.38 3.70
N ILE A 42 -7.82 -2.28 2.51
CA ILE A 42 -8.11 -3.17 1.38
C ILE A 42 -6.80 -3.65 0.76
N ASP A 43 -6.71 -4.95 0.52
CA ASP A 43 -5.75 -5.53 -0.40
C ASP A 43 -6.34 -5.43 -1.82
N GLY A 44 -5.76 -4.57 -2.63
CA GLY A 44 -6.21 -4.31 -4.00
C GLY A 44 -5.61 -5.27 -5.03
N GLY A 45 -4.63 -6.08 -4.63
CA GLY A 45 -3.93 -6.98 -5.54
C GLY A 45 -3.30 -6.24 -6.72
N THR A 46 -3.53 -6.73 -7.94
CA THR A 46 -2.89 -6.20 -9.17
C THR A 46 -3.86 -5.56 -10.16
N LEU A 47 -5.17 -5.65 -9.94
CA LEU A 47 -6.19 -5.22 -10.91
C LEU A 47 -6.80 -3.86 -10.53
N ALA A 48 -6.03 -2.80 -10.70
CA ALA A 48 -6.36 -1.45 -10.25
C ALA A 48 -7.69 -0.91 -10.79
N GLN A 49 -8.04 -1.18 -12.05
CA GLN A 49 -9.29 -0.67 -12.66
C GLN A 49 -10.55 -1.19 -11.96
N ARG A 50 -10.50 -2.40 -11.37
CA ARG A 50 -11.62 -2.95 -10.60
C ARG A 50 -11.88 -2.21 -9.29
N LEU A 51 -10.90 -1.42 -8.84
CA LEU A 51 -10.97 -0.67 -7.60
C LEU A 51 -11.63 0.71 -7.76
N ILE A 52 -11.91 1.16 -8.99
CA ILE A 52 -12.57 2.46 -9.23
C ILE A 52 -13.84 2.64 -8.39
N PRO A 53 -14.82 1.70 -8.41
CA PRO A 53 -16.05 1.86 -7.64
C PRO A 53 -15.81 1.85 -6.12
N GLU A 54 -14.67 1.35 -5.67
CA GLU A 54 -14.30 1.36 -4.26
C GLU A 54 -13.61 2.68 -3.89
N ILE A 55 -12.60 3.09 -4.64
CA ILE A 55 -11.79 4.29 -4.38
C ILE A 55 -12.68 5.54 -4.24
N ILE A 56 -13.64 5.73 -5.13
CA ILE A 56 -14.50 6.93 -5.17
C ILE A 56 -15.47 7.08 -3.98
N LYS A 57 -15.57 6.08 -3.10
CA LYS A 57 -16.43 6.12 -1.90
C LYS A 57 -15.78 6.82 -0.71
N TYR A 58 -14.49 7.11 -0.78
CA TYR A 58 -13.72 7.63 0.33
C TYR A 58 -13.41 9.11 0.16
N ASP A 59 -13.18 9.78 1.28
CA ASP A 59 -12.78 11.20 1.30
C ASP A 59 -11.25 11.32 1.13
N GLU A 60 -10.51 10.31 1.62
CA GLU A 60 -9.05 10.25 1.65
C GLU A 60 -8.59 8.84 1.28
N VAL A 61 -7.57 8.72 0.43
CA VAL A 61 -7.00 7.43 0.00
C VAL A 61 -5.48 7.46 0.18
N ILE A 62 -4.95 6.43 0.81
CA ILE A 62 -3.51 6.18 0.90
C ILE A 62 -3.22 4.91 0.12
N ILE A 63 -2.54 5.06 -1.01
CA ILE A 63 -2.09 3.91 -1.83
C ILE A 63 -0.70 3.52 -1.39
N ILE A 64 -0.50 2.23 -1.17
CA ILE A 64 0.79 1.64 -0.81
C ILE A 64 1.21 0.73 -1.96
N ASP A 65 2.35 1.03 -2.57
CA ASP A 65 2.84 0.33 -3.74
C ASP A 65 4.36 0.41 -3.85
N CYS A 66 4.95 -0.46 -4.67
CA CYS A 66 6.31 -0.25 -5.15
C CYS A 66 6.36 0.96 -6.08
N ILE A 67 7.48 1.64 -6.06
CA ILE A 67 7.78 2.72 -7.01
C ILE A 67 9.23 2.65 -7.44
N ASP A 68 9.56 3.30 -8.54
CA ASP A 68 10.95 3.56 -8.92
C ASP A 68 11.28 5.04 -8.72
N ALA A 69 12.54 5.35 -8.42
CA ALA A 69 12.99 6.74 -8.33
C ALA A 69 14.46 6.88 -8.72
N ASN A 70 14.80 7.99 -9.37
CA ASN A 70 16.17 8.26 -9.78
C ASN A 70 17.10 8.38 -8.57
N ASN A 71 18.22 7.65 -8.60
CA ASN A 71 19.23 7.61 -7.54
C ASN A 71 18.75 7.06 -6.18
N ALA A 72 17.59 6.41 -6.12
CA ALA A 72 17.08 5.76 -4.93
C ALA A 72 17.74 4.39 -4.70
N LYS A 73 17.66 3.93 -3.46
CA LYS A 73 18.13 2.61 -3.04
C LYS A 73 16.96 1.74 -2.64
N ALA A 74 17.12 0.43 -2.79
CA ALA A 74 16.14 -0.52 -2.26
C ALA A 74 15.85 -0.22 -0.78
N GLY A 75 14.57 -0.19 -0.42
CA GLY A 75 14.10 0.17 0.91
C GLY A 75 13.87 1.66 1.17
N ASP A 76 14.25 2.56 0.25
CA ASP A 76 13.90 3.98 0.39
C ASP A 76 12.38 4.17 0.32
N VAL A 77 11.83 4.94 1.26
CA VAL A 77 10.40 5.19 1.40
C VAL A 77 10.06 6.61 1.02
N TYR A 78 9.04 6.77 0.18
CA TYR A 78 8.50 8.05 -0.27
C TYR A 78 7.05 8.18 0.17
N PHE A 79 6.67 9.37 0.67
CA PHE A 79 5.28 9.65 1.03
C PHE A 79 4.89 11.03 0.48
N PHE A 80 4.04 11.06 -0.53
CA PHE A 80 3.73 12.29 -1.28
C PHE A 80 2.28 12.34 -1.76
N ASP A 81 1.82 13.55 -2.13
CA ASP A 81 0.54 13.74 -2.79
C ASP A 81 0.59 13.23 -4.23
N TYR A 82 -0.44 12.53 -4.67
CA TYR A 82 -0.58 12.13 -6.06
C TYR A 82 -0.46 13.33 -7.03
N ASN A 83 -1.09 14.46 -6.70
CA ASN A 83 -1.03 15.70 -7.51
C ASN A 83 0.31 16.47 -7.41
N ALA A 84 1.20 16.06 -6.51
CA ALA A 84 2.51 16.68 -6.30
C ALA A 84 3.63 15.62 -6.32
N MET A 85 3.53 14.68 -7.26
CA MET A 85 4.52 13.61 -7.41
C MET A 85 5.92 14.21 -7.66
N PRO A 86 6.93 13.81 -6.85
CA PRO A 86 8.28 14.30 -7.02
C PRO A 86 8.87 13.94 -8.40
N ASN A 87 9.62 14.84 -9.01
CA ASN A 87 10.24 14.62 -10.33
C ASN A 87 11.23 13.43 -10.38
N CYS A 88 11.74 13.00 -9.23
CA CYS A 88 12.62 11.83 -9.14
C CYS A 88 11.85 10.51 -9.15
N VAL A 89 10.56 10.53 -8.85
CA VAL A 89 9.72 9.33 -8.79
C VAL A 89 9.25 8.95 -10.18
N ASN A 90 9.42 7.67 -10.50
CA ASN A 90 8.87 7.04 -11.70
C ASN A 90 7.98 5.88 -11.26
N TRP A 91 6.67 6.09 -11.30
CA TRP A 91 5.69 5.06 -10.94
C TRP A 91 5.18 4.34 -12.19
N GLN A 92 6.11 3.70 -12.90
CA GLN A 92 5.88 3.00 -14.17
C GLN A 92 6.81 1.79 -14.34
N GLY A 93 7.34 1.23 -13.25
CA GLY A 93 8.32 0.15 -13.30
C GLY A 93 7.71 -1.21 -13.61
N SER A 94 6.48 -1.47 -13.16
CA SER A 94 5.75 -2.71 -13.38
C SER A 94 4.39 -2.48 -14.04
N ALA A 95 3.74 -3.56 -14.49
CA ALA A 95 2.44 -3.48 -15.16
C ALA A 95 1.34 -2.97 -14.22
N HIS A 96 1.32 -3.39 -12.95
CA HIS A 96 0.31 -2.95 -11.98
C HIS A 96 0.50 -1.49 -11.55
N GLU A 97 1.72 -1.00 -11.48
CA GLU A 97 2.02 0.41 -11.24
C GLU A 97 1.46 1.30 -12.36
N VAL A 98 1.70 0.91 -13.62
CA VAL A 98 1.14 1.62 -14.79
C VAL A 98 -0.39 1.60 -14.77
N GLU A 99 -0.99 0.44 -14.46
CA GLU A 99 -2.43 0.30 -14.38
C GLU A 99 -3.03 1.16 -13.25
N MET A 100 -2.39 1.20 -12.07
CA MET A 100 -2.83 2.05 -10.96
C MET A 100 -2.78 3.53 -11.31
N LEU A 101 -1.68 3.99 -11.90
CA LEU A 101 -1.54 5.37 -12.35
C LEU A 101 -2.60 5.75 -13.39
N GLN A 102 -2.89 4.86 -14.36
CA GLN A 102 -3.94 5.07 -15.34
C GLN A 102 -5.32 5.13 -14.70
N THR A 103 -5.57 4.25 -13.74
CA THR A 103 -6.83 4.21 -12.97
C THR A 103 -7.08 5.52 -12.23
N LEU A 104 -6.07 6.06 -11.52
CA LEU A 104 -6.21 7.35 -10.85
C LEU A 104 -6.45 8.50 -11.83
N LYS A 105 -5.76 8.51 -12.97
CA LYS A 105 -6.00 9.50 -14.03
C LYS A 105 -7.42 9.43 -14.58
N MET A 106 -7.98 8.24 -14.75
CA MET A 106 -9.38 8.07 -15.19
C MET A 106 -10.37 8.63 -14.17
N ILE A 107 -10.15 8.37 -12.89
CA ILE A 107 -10.99 8.91 -11.80
C ILE A 107 -10.87 10.44 -11.74
N ASP A 108 -9.66 10.97 -11.86
CA ASP A 108 -9.39 12.41 -11.84
C ASP A 108 -10.02 13.15 -13.03
N MET A 109 -9.97 12.57 -14.23
CA MET A 109 -10.66 13.13 -15.41
C MET A 109 -12.18 13.26 -15.21
N ASN A 110 -12.78 12.40 -14.41
CA ASN A 110 -14.20 12.47 -14.04
C ASN A 110 -14.47 13.41 -12.84
N GLN A 111 -13.44 14.00 -12.24
CA GLN A 111 -13.50 14.83 -11.04
C GLN A 111 -14.01 14.10 -9.79
N ASP A 112 -13.86 12.78 -9.76
CA ASP A 112 -14.28 11.91 -8.65
C ASP A 112 -13.09 11.44 -7.80
N LEU A 113 -11.86 11.92 -8.08
CA LEU A 113 -10.67 11.47 -7.35
C LEU A 113 -10.65 12.06 -5.93
N PRO A 114 -10.64 11.20 -4.89
CA PRO A 114 -10.44 11.66 -3.51
C PRO A 114 -9.06 12.27 -3.30
N PHE A 115 -8.84 12.93 -2.16
CA PHE A 115 -7.47 13.28 -1.77
C PHE A 115 -6.64 12.01 -1.67
N THR A 116 -5.57 11.93 -2.48
CA THR A 116 -4.80 10.71 -2.64
C THR A 116 -3.33 10.92 -2.29
N LYS A 117 -2.84 10.12 -1.34
CA LYS A 117 -1.42 10.00 -0.98
C LYS A 117 -0.87 8.69 -1.50
N ILE A 118 0.41 8.73 -1.88
CA ILE A 118 1.17 7.55 -2.26
C ILE A 118 2.23 7.29 -1.20
N LEU A 119 2.21 6.12 -0.60
CA LEU A 119 3.30 5.56 0.19
C LEU A 119 4.05 4.58 -0.70
N GLY A 120 5.08 5.09 -1.35
CA GLY A 120 5.92 4.33 -2.27
C GLY A 120 7.17 3.80 -1.57
N ILE A 121 7.59 2.60 -1.95
CA ILE A 121 8.84 2.01 -1.50
C ILE A 121 9.62 1.47 -2.69
N ILE A 122 10.94 1.64 -2.66
CA ILE A 122 11.82 1.15 -3.72
C ILE A 122 12.08 -0.34 -3.49
N PRO A 123 11.66 -1.24 -4.40
CA PRO A 123 11.91 -2.66 -4.29
C PRO A 123 13.38 -2.99 -4.59
N LYS A 124 13.87 -4.07 -4.00
CA LYS A 124 15.08 -4.71 -4.49
C LYS A 124 14.72 -5.51 -5.73
N ARG A 125 15.23 -5.10 -6.89
CA ARG A 125 15.07 -5.87 -8.11
C ARG A 125 15.89 -7.15 -8.00
N VAL A 126 15.22 -8.27 -7.87
CA VAL A 126 15.81 -9.62 -7.88
C VAL A 126 15.29 -10.36 -9.11
N ALA A 127 16.04 -11.35 -9.56
CA ALA A 127 15.73 -12.12 -10.76
C ALA A 127 14.28 -12.66 -10.78
N ASP A 128 13.81 -13.01 -11.97
CA ASP A 128 12.43 -13.39 -12.34
C ASP A 128 11.85 -14.63 -11.63
N ASP A 129 12.36 -14.99 -10.46
CA ASP A 129 11.90 -16.14 -9.69
C ASP A 129 10.68 -15.78 -8.82
N THR A 130 9.67 -16.64 -8.86
CA THR A 130 8.51 -16.52 -7.98
C THR A 130 8.91 -16.79 -6.54
N THR A 131 8.79 -15.79 -5.67
CA THR A 131 9.03 -15.92 -4.23
C THR A 131 8.13 -14.99 -3.42
N PHE A 132 7.73 -15.44 -2.24
CA PHE A 132 6.95 -14.65 -1.27
C PHE A 132 7.85 -13.95 -0.23
N GLU A 133 9.14 -14.24 -0.21
CA GLU A 133 10.06 -13.65 0.76
C GLU A 133 10.37 -12.20 0.38
N LEU A 134 10.18 -11.29 1.32
CA LEU A 134 10.59 -9.90 1.17
C LEU A 134 12.08 -9.74 1.43
N SER A 135 12.75 -8.86 0.68
CA SER A 135 14.16 -8.51 0.90
C SER A 135 14.40 -7.91 2.29
N GLU A 136 15.63 -8.00 2.78
CA GLU A 136 16.02 -7.38 4.06
C GLU A 136 15.87 -5.86 4.03
N GLU A 137 16.08 -5.23 2.88
CA GLU A 137 15.93 -3.81 2.66
C GLU A 137 14.47 -3.37 2.90
N ILE A 138 13.51 -4.11 2.34
CA ILE A 138 12.08 -3.86 2.57
C ILE A 138 11.71 -4.11 4.03
N GLN A 139 12.12 -5.24 4.60
CA GLN A 139 11.80 -5.57 6.00
C GLN A 139 12.31 -4.50 6.97
N SER A 140 13.50 -3.94 6.72
CA SER A 140 14.10 -2.87 7.52
C SER A 140 13.34 -1.54 7.42
N SER A 141 12.60 -1.31 6.34
CA SER A 141 11.88 -0.07 6.06
C SER A 141 10.46 -0.04 6.63
N ILE A 142 9.95 -1.16 7.15
CA ILE A 142 8.58 -1.28 7.66
C ILE A 142 8.27 -0.24 8.75
N ILE A 143 9.21 0.03 9.65
CA ILE A 143 9.03 1.03 10.72
C ILE A 143 8.84 2.43 10.13
N THR A 144 9.55 2.76 9.04
CA THR A 144 9.41 4.04 8.35
C THR A 144 8.04 4.15 7.69
N MET A 145 7.58 3.08 7.04
CA MET A 145 6.24 3.02 6.45
C MET A 145 5.14 3.17 7.51
N GLU A 146 5.24 2.45 8.64
CA GLU A 146 4.30 2.56 9.78
C GLU A 146 4.23 3.99 10.31
N ASN A 147 5.39 4.62 10.52
CA ASN A 147 5.46 5.98 11.05
C ASN A 147 4.84 6.99 10.08
N SER A 148 5.03 6.81 8.78
CA SER A 148 4.42 7.65 7.74
C SER A 148 2.89 7.58 7.83
N ILE A 149 2.32 6.38 7.84
CA ILE A 149 0.87 6.18 8.00
C ILE A 149 0.38 6.75 9.33
N LYS A 150 1.03 6.40 10.44
CA LYS A 150 0.64 6.84 11.78
C LYS A 150 0.63 8.36 11.93
N ASN A 151 1.65 9.03 11.40
CA ASN A 151 1.75 10.49 11.49
C ASN A 151 0.71 11.17 10.60
N TYR A 152 0.43 10.62 9.43
CA TYR A 152 -0.58 11.15 8.54
C TYR A 152 -2.00 10.98 9.11
N LEU A 153 -2.33 9.81 9.62
CA LEU A 153 -3.64 9.52 10.20
C LEU A 153 -3.97 10.41 11.42
N LYS A 154 -2.96 10.86 12.18
CA LYS A 154 -3.18 11.82 13.27
C LYS A 154 -3.79 13.15 12.83
N LEU A 155 -3.57 13.57 11.58
CA LEU A 155 -4.19 14.78 11.02
C LEU A 155 -5.73 14.68 10.98
N PHE A 156 -6.25 13.48 11.00
CA PHE A 156 -7.68 13.15 10.96
C PHE A 156 -8.23 12.64 12.29
N ASP A 157 -7.53 12.91 13.40
CA ASP A 157 -7.85 12.39 14.73
C ASP A 157 -7.91 10.85 14.81
N VAL A 158 -7.15 10.14 13.94
CA VAL A 158 -7.07 8.67 14.00
C VAL A 158 -5.83 8.25 14.76
N GLU A 159 -6.02 7.41 15.77
CA GLU A 159 -4.95 6.80 16.55
C GLU A 159 -4.80 5.31 16.23
N MET A 160 -3.55 4.86 16.08
CA MET A 160 -3.18 3.48 15.86
C MET A 160 -2.76 2.83 17.19
N TYR A 161 -3.50 1.84 17.63
CA TYR A 161 -3.20 1.04 18.83
C TYR A 161 -2.74 -0.35 18.44
N VAL A 162 -1.60 -0.77 18.98
CA VAL A 162 -1.09 -2.13 18.76
C VAL A 162 -2.05 -3.14 19.42
N LYS A 163 -2.60 -4.06 18.65
CA LYS A 163 -3.43 -5.17 19.14
C LYS A 163 -2.66 -6.50 19.18
N LYS A 164 -1.61 -6.65 18.39
CA LYS A 164 -0.77 -7.84 18.35
C LYS A 164 0.70 -7.44 18.16
N MET A 165 1.52 -7.64 19.21
CA MET A 165 2.93 -7.21 19.21
C MET A 165 3.82 -8.10 18.34
N ASP A 166 3.52 -9.39 18.27
CA ASP A 166 4.33 -10.40 17.56
C ASP A 166 3.93 -10.52 16.08
N THR A 167 3.61 -9.39 15.43
CA THR A 167 3.31 -9.35 14.00
C THR A 167 4.53 -8.90 13.24
N TYR A 168 5.03 -9.76 12.36
CA TYR A 168 6.20 -9.50 11.52
C TYR A 168 5.78 -9.56 10.05
N ILE A 169 6.23 -8.60 9.25
CA ILE A 169 5.91 -8.52 7.82
C ILE A 169 6.37 -9.77 7.05
N ALA A 170 7.52 -10.33 7.42
CA ALA A 170 8.05 -11.55 6.81
C ALA A 170 7.06 -12.73 6.95
N ASN A 171 6.47 -12.92 8.14
CA ASN A 171 5.48 -13.98 8.36
C ASN A 171 4.20 -13.75 7.55
N ILE A 172 3.77 -12.47 7.43
CA ILE A 172 2.61 -12.09 6.60
C ILE A 172 2.86 -12.42 5.13
N ALA A 173 4.06 -12.13 4.63
CA ALA A 173 4.45 -12.42 3.26
C ALA A 173 4.53 -13.93 3.00
N GLU A 174 5.18 -14.67 3.87
CA GLU A 174 5.37 -16.13 3.74
C GLU A 174 4.06 -16.90 3.64
N ILE A 175 3.01 -16.49 4.37
CA ILE A 175 1.71 -17.16 4.36
C ILE A 175 0.71 -16.55 3.37
N SER A 176 1.12 -15.58 2.58
CA SER A 176 0.21 -14.81 1.71
C SER A 176 -0.58 -15.68 0.72
N TYR A 177 0.06 -16.70 0.16
CA TYR A 177 -0.58 -17.64 -0.77
C TYR A 177 -1.70 -18.48 -0.15
N LYS A 178 -1.84 -18.49 1.19
CA LYS A 178 -2.90 -19.22 1.89
C LYS A 178 -4.12 -18.37 2.22
N ARG A 179 -4.08 -17.07 2.00
CA ARG A 179 -5.13 -16.14 2.47
C ARG A 179 -6.50 -16.45 1.90
N ASP A 180 -6.58 -16.67 0.60
CA ASP A 180 -7.85 -17.00 -0.07
C ASP A 180 -8.44 -18.34 0.39
N ILE A 181 -7.57 -19.28 0.77
CA ILE A 181 -8.00 -20.60 1.28
C ILE A 181 -8.61 -20.47 2.67
N ILE A 182 -8.07 -19.57 3.52
CA ILE A 182 -8.47 -19.42 4.92
C ILE A 182 -9.68 -18.48 5.04
N ASN A 183 -9.70 -17.40 4.27
CA ASN A 183 -10.67 -16.30 4.44
C ASN A 183 -11.74 -16.25 3.35
N GLY A 184 -11.68 -17.14 2.35
CA GLY A 184 -12.53 -17.10 1.17
C GLY A 184 -12.17 -15.99 0.17
N PRO A 185 -12.77 -15.97 -1.02
CA PRO A 185 -12.49 -14.96 -2.02
C PRO A 185 -12.85 -13.58 -1.47
N TYR A 186 -11.87 -12.68 -1.42
CA TYR A 186 -12.14 -11.28 -1.20
C TYR A 186 -12.78 -10.70 -2.47
N LEU A 187 -14.10 -10.77 -2.46
CA LEU A 187 -15.05 -9.88 -3.17
C LEU A 187 -16.43 -10.48 -3.09
#